data_b36086044335ee3b7872bcd0e8c252a9
#
_entry.id   b36086044335ee3b7872bcd0e8c252a9
#
_cell.length_a   1.000
_cell.length_b   1.000
_cell.length_c   1.000
_cell.angle_alpha   90.00
_cell.angle_beta   90.00
_cell.angle_gamma   90.00
#
_symmetry.space_group_name_H-M   'P 1'
#
loop_
_entity.id
_entity.type
_entity.pdbx_description
1 polymer ?
#
loop_
_entity_poly.entity_id
_entity_poly.type
_entity_poly.pdbx_seq_one_letter_code
_entity_poly.pdbx_strand_id
1 'polypeptide(L)'
;MRVSKEVNPPGKDPSKGAKTVSVRAKTEEHMEQLHLPHHHGAEAQIPALCRELEKTEKFQTIADVFRQLGDPTRVRIFWLLCHCEPCVVNISAMMDMSSPAISHHLRALKASGLIVSRREGKEVYYRAADTAQARLLHQMIERVMEIACPEEEPHHGA
;
A
#
# COMPACT_ATOMS: atom_id res chain seq x y z
N MET A 1 -34.71 -32.73 30.23
CA MET A 1 -33.53 -32.10 30.88
C MET A 1 -32.55 -31.68 29.82
N ARG A 2 -32.53 -30.39 29.50
CA ARG A 2 -31.54 -29.79 28.55
C ARG A 2 -30.53 -29.02 29.37
N VAL A 3 -29.25 -29.45 29.30
CA VAL A 3 -28.13 -28.80 29.97
C VAL A 3 -27.58 -27.70 29.02
N SER A 4 -27.74 -26.45 29.41
CA SER A 4 -27.18 -25.31 28.72
C SER A 4 -25.67 -25.26 28.98
N LYS A 5 -24.84 -25.28 27.92
CA LYS A 5 -23.40 -25.02 28.00
C LYS A 5 -23.20 -23.49 28.01
N GLU A 6 -22.72 -22.98 29.13
CA GLU A 6 -22.17 -21.62 29.23
C GLU A 6 -20.88 -21.52 28.40
N VAL A 7 -20.87 -20.58 27.45
CA VAL A 7 -19.66 -20.23 26.69
C VAL A 7 -18.95 -19.14 27.47
N ASN A 8 -17.78 -19.43 27.99
CA ASN A 8 -16.88 -18.46 28.61
C ASN A 8 -16.30 -17.50 27.54
N PRO A 9 -16.26 -16.19 27.79
CA PRO A 9 -15.62 -15.24 26.86
C PRO A 9 -14.10 -15.41 26.88
N PRO A 10 -13.39 -15.15 25.74
CA PRO A 10 -11.95 -15.33 25.66
C PRO A 10 -11.22 -14.34 26.59
N GLY A 11 -10.36 -14.90 27.45
CA GLY A 11 -9.54 -14.16 28.39
C GLY A 11 -8.64 -13.15 27.68
N LYS A 12 -8.60 -11.92 28.18
CA LYS A 12 -7.65 -10.88 27.78
C LYS A 12 -6.24 -11.34 28.15
N ASP A 13 -5.38 -11.50 27.14
CA ASP A 13 -3.97 -11.81 27.30
C ASP A 13 -3.25 -10.60 27.96
N PRO A 14 -2.74 -10.74 29.20
CA PRO A 14 -2.08 -9.65 29.92
C PRO A 14 -0.71 -9.27 29.34
N SER A 15 -0.16 -10.04 28.40
CA SER A 15 1.17 -9.78 27.81
C SER A 15 1.19 -8.63 26.81
N LYS A 16 0.04 -8.27 26.23
CA LYS A 16 -0.04 -7.14 25.25
C LYS A 16 0.04 -5.76 25.88
N GLY A 17 -0.35 -5.62 27.16
CA GLY A 17 -0.29 -4.33 27.87
C GLY A 17 1.11 -3.92 28.32
N ALA A 18 1.94 -4.88 28.71
CA ALA A 18 3.28 -4.62 29.24
C ALA A 18 4.28 -4.11 28.17
N LYS A 19 4.17 -4.58 26.93
CA LYS A 19 5.05 -4.09 25.83
C LYS A 19 4.72 -2.66 25.41
N THR A 20 3.46 -2.29 25.43
CA THR A 20 3.01 -0.93 25.02
C THR A 20 3.44 0.13 26.03
N VAL A 21 3.41 -0.17 27.32
CA VAL A 21 3.83 0.76 28.40
C VAL A 21 5.35 0.96 28.37
N SER A 22 6.13 -0.10 28.14
CA SER A 22 7.61 -0.01 28.07
C SER A 22 8.11 0.80 26.86
N VAL A 23 7.44 0.69 25.71
CA VAL A 23 7.78 1.48 24.52
C VAL A 23 7.46 2.95 24.74
N ARG A 24 6.30 3.27 25.33
CA ARG A 24 5.87 4.65 25.59
C ARG A 24 6.79 5.38 26.57
N ALA A 25 7.24 4.73 27.63
CA ALA A 25 8.18 5.31 28.60
C ALA A 25 9.54 5.61 27.97
N LYS A 26 10.08 4.71 27.13
CA LYS A 26 11.33 4.94 26.38
C LYS A 26 11.23 6.10 25.38
N THR A 27 10.07 6.28 24.78
CA THR A 27 9.78 7.36 23.84
C THR A 27 9.79 8.72 24.55
N GLU A 28 9.17 8.81 25.72
CA GLU A 28 9.12 10.05 26.53
C GLU A 28 10.51 10.45 27.02
N GLU A 29 11.32 9.50 27.54
CA GLU A 29 12.71 9.73 27.94
C GLU A 29 13.60 10.15 26.76
N HIS A 30 13.43 9.54 25.61
CA HIS A 30 14.18 9.90 24.38
C HIS A 30 13.85 11.32 23.92
N MET A 31 12.60 11.74 24.06
CA MET A 31 12.15 13.07 23.67
C MET A 31 12.63 14.18 24.62
N GLU A 32 12.73 13.91 25.92
CA GLU A 32 13.30 14.86 26.89
C GLU A 32 14.81 15.09 26.66
N GLN A 33 15.49 14.09 26.08
CA GLN A 33 16.92 14.14 25.78
C GLN A 33 17.24 14.57 24.34
N LEU A 34 16.21 14.80 23.49
CA LEU A 34 16.41 15.20 22.11
C LEU A 34 16.97 16.62 22.04
N HIS A 35 18.26 16.73 21.80
CA HIS A 35 18.94 18.00 21.54
C HIS A 35 19.19 18.14 20.02
N LEU A 36 18.52 19.11 19.42
CA LEU A 36 18.75 19.42 18.00
C LEU A 36 19.97 20.34 17.87
N PRO A 37 20.93 20.01 16.99
CA PRO A 37 22.17 20.78 16.84
C PRO A 37 21.94 22.17 16.25
N HIS A 38 20.79 22.41 15.60
CA HIS A 38 20.43 23.69 14.97
C HIS A 38 18.96 24.03 15.22
N HIS A 39 18.67 25.33 15.39
CA HIS A 39 17.33 25.86 15.59
C HIS A 39 16.84 26.57 14.32
N HIS A 40 15.74 26.08 13.72
CA HIS A 40 15.18 26.59 12.46
C HIS A 40 13.70 27.03 12.57
N GLY A 41 13.23 27.35 13.77
CA GLY A 41 11.92 27.98 14.01
C GLY A 41 10.69 27.06 13.99
N ALA A 42 10.85 25.73 13.76
CA ALA A 42 9.75 24.76 13.76
C ALA A 42 9.62 23.98 15.06
N GLU A 43 10.20 24.46 16.15
CA GLU A 43 10.41 23.70 17.40
C GLU A 43 9.11 23.21 18.05
N ALA A 44 8.03 23.95 17.95
CA ALA A 44 6.74 23.57 18.54
C ALA A 44 6.14 22.29 17.91
N GLN A 45 6.49 21.95 16.67
CA GLN A 45 5.97 20.79 15.93
C GLN A 45 6.86 19.55 16.10
N ILE A 46 8.14 19.73 16.44
CA ILE A 46 9.13 18.67 16.49
C ILE A 46 8.72 17.49 17.38
N PRO A 47 8.21 17.71 18.63
CA PRO A 47 7.80 16.59 19.46
C PRO A 47 6.69 15.72 18.87
N ALA A 48 5.76 16.32 18.13
CA ALA A 48 4.70 15.58 17.45
C ALA A 48 5.25 14.77 16.27
N LEU A 49 6.16 15.36 15.49
CA LEU A 49 6.82 14.69 14.36
C LEU A 49 7.70 13.53 14.81
N CYS A 50 8.48 13.69 15.89
CA CYS A 50 9.29 12.61 16.45
C CYS A 50 8.42 11.42 16.87
N ARG A 51 7.28 11.66 17.53
CA ARG A 51 6.33 10.59 17.88
C ARG A 51 5.77 9.85 16.65
N GLU A 52 5.55 10.56 15.55
CA GLU A 52 5.14 9.90 14.30
C GLU A 52 6.29 9.11 13.68
N LEU A 53 7.51 9.63 13.65
CA LEU A 53 8.69 8.96 13.12
C LEU A 53 9.02 7.65 13.84
N GLU A 54 8.74 7.56 15.14
CA GLU A 54 8.92 6.33 15.90
C GLU A 54 7.98 5.18 15.50
N LYS A 55 6.88 5.49 14.80
CA LYS A 55 5.96 4.49 14.27
C LYS A 55 6.53 3.81 13.02
N THR A 56 7.70 3.20 13.16
CA THR A 56 8.45 2.59 12.04
C THR A 56 7.65 1.57 11.25
N GLU A 57 6.74 0.83 11.89
CA GLU A 57 5.84 -0.15 11.23
C GLU A 57 4.90 0.52 10.21
N LYS A 58 4.43 1.74 10.47
CA LYS A 58 3.61 2.50 9.52
C LYS A 58 4.43 2.84 8.27
N PHE A 59 5.64 3.36 8.46
CA PHE A 59 6.54 3.71 7.35
C PHE A 59 6.98 2.49 6.57
N GLN A 60 7.20 1.36 7.24
CA GLN A 60 7.48 0.09 6.57
C GLN A 60 6.32 -0.34 5.67
N THR A 61 5.08 -0.28 6.17
CA THR A 61 3.88 -0.59 5.39
C THR A 61 3.76 0.30 4.14
N ILE A 62 3.99 1.61 4.30
CA ILE A 62 3.96 2.57 3.19
C ILE A 62 5.07 2.25 2.18
N ALA A 63 6.30 1.99 2.67
CA ALA A 63 7.44 1.64 1.82
C ALA A 63 7.18 0.34 1.03
N ASP A 64 6.52 -0.64 1.62
CA ASP A 64 6.16 -1.90 0.95
C ASP A 64 5.17 -1.68 -0.19
N VAL A 65 4.21 -0.76 -0.03
CA VAL A 65 3.29 -0.37 -1.10
C VAL A 65 4.04 0.31 -2.24
N PHE A 66 4.87 1.29 -1.95
CA PHE A 66 5.67 1.98 -2.98
C PHE A 66 6.67 1.05 -3.67
N ARG A 67 7.23 0.08 -2.96
CA ARG A 67 8.10 -0.94 -3.57
C ARG A 67 7.36 -1.78 -4.62
N GLN A 68 6.06 -2.06 -4.42
CA GLN A 68 5.27 -2.73 -5.46
C GLN A 68 5.13 -1.87 -6.71
N LEU A 69 4.92 -0.57 -6.55
CA LEU A 69 4.81 0.38 -7.66
C LEU A 69 6.17 0.93 -8.16
N GLY A 70 7.28 0.51 -7.56
CA GLY A 70 8.63 0.87 -8.03
C GLY A 70 9.09 0.09 -9.28
N ASP A 71 8.28 -0.82 -9.81
CA ASP A 71 8.53 -1.57 -11.04
C ASP A 71 7.61 -1.08 -12.16
N PRO A 72 8.13 -0.63 -13.30
CA PRO A 72 7.32 -0.01 -14.36
C PRO A 72 6.29 -0.97 -14.96
N THR A 73 6.61 -2.27 -15.03
CA THR A 73 5.66 -3.29 -15.53
C THR A 73 4.50 -3.46 -14.57
N ARG A 74 4.76 -3.47 -13.24
CA ARG A 74 3.69 -3.55 -12.26
C ARG A 74 2.81 -2.31 -12.25
N VAL A 75 3.38 -1.11 -12.42
CA VAL A 75 2.60 0.13 -12.56
C VAL A 75 1.66 0.04 -13.76
N ARG A 76 2.17 -0.35 -14.95
CA ARG A 76 1.36 -0.52 -16.17
C ARG A 76 0.25 -1.54 -15.99
N ILE A 77 0.54 -2.70 -15.39
CA ILE A 77 -0.46 -3.74 -15.14
C ILE A 77 -1.52 -3.23 -14.14
N PHE A 78 -1.11 -2.59 -13.06
CA PHE A 78 -2.04 -2.07 -12.06
C PHE A 78 -2.95 -1.00 -12.66
N TRP A 79 -2.40 -0.05 -13.42
CA TRP A 79 -3.16 0.96 -14.14
C TRP A 79 -4.17 0.34 -15.10
N LEU A 80 -3.77 -0.64 -15.91
CA LEU A 80 -4.67 -1.39 -16.81
C LEU A 80 -5.84 -2.01 -16.02
N LEU A 81 -5.56 -2.65 -14.88
CA LEU A 81 -6.55 -3.32 -14.05
C LEU A 81 -7.49 -2.36 -13.28
N CYS A 82 -7.17 -1.07 -13.24
CA CYS A 82 -8.07 -0.04 -12.77
C CYS A 82 -9.16 0.30 -13.79
N HIS A 83 -8.93 0.03 -15.09
CA HIS A 83 -9.84 0.38 -16.19
C HIS A 83 -10.61 -0.82 -16.75
N CYS A 84 -10.09 -2.04 -16.62
CA CYS A 84 -10.74 -3.25 -17.16
C CYS A 84 -10.43 -4.49 -16.33
N GLU A 85 -11.13 -5.59 -16.65
CA GLU A 85 -11.00 -6.88 -15.96
C GLU A 85 -10.60 -7.98 -16.96
N PRO A 86 -9.33 -8.03 -17.43
CA PRO A 86 -8.84 -9.02 -18.37
C PRO A 86 -8.38 -10.32 -17.69
N CYS A 87 -8.33 -11.42 -18.46
CA CYS A 87 -7.62 -12.65 -18.08
C CYS A 87 -6.11 -12.54 -18.37
N VAL A 88 -5.31 -13.49 -17.83
CA VAL A 88 -3.83 -13.49 -17.98
C VAL A 88 -3.40 -13.46 -19.46
N VAL A 89 -4.10 -14.20 -20.33
CA VAL A 89 -3.76 -14.27 -21.77
C VAL A 89 -3.93 -12.89 -22.42
N ASN A 90 -5.02 -12.18 -22.10
CA ASN A 90 -5.27 -10.85 -22.62
C ASN A 90 -4.25 -9.84 -22.09
N ILE A 91 -3.93 -9.87 -20.78
CA ILE A 91 -2.87 -9.01 -20.21
C ILE A 91 -1.54 -9.27 -20.93
N SER A 92 -1.19 -10.54 -21.15
CA SER A 92 0.04 -10.93 -21.85
C SER A 92 0.10 -10.34 -23.26
N ALA A 93 -1.00 -10.40 -24.01
CA ALA A 93 -1.10 -9.82 -25.35
C ALA A 93 -0.99 -8.28 -25.32
N MET A 94 -1.72 -7.61 -24.40
CA MET A 94 -1.72 -6.15 -24.28
C MET A 94 -0.37 -5.59 -23.82
N MET A 95 0.39 -6.36 -23.05
CA MET A 95 1.69 -5.95 -22.51
C MET A 95 2.88 -6.40 -23.38
N ASP A 96 2.64 -7.23 -24.40
CA ASP A 96 3.66 -7.92 -25.19
C ASP A 96 4.65 -8.70 -24.31
N MET A 97 4.09 -9.51 -23.40
CA MET A 97 4.87 -10.28 -22.43
C MET A 97 4.36 -11.72 -22.32
N SER A 98 5.23 -12.63 -21.92
CA SER A 98 4.83 -14.02 -21.67
C SER A 98 3.88 -14.15 -20.47
N SER A 99 2.93 -15.09 -20.54
CA SER A 99 2.00 -15.35 -19.44
C SER A 99 2.68 -15.73 -18.11
N PRO A 100 3.81 -16.46 -18.07
CA PRO A 100 4.57 -16.66 -16.84
C PRO A 100 5.11 -15.35 -16.23
N ALA A 101 5.64 -14.43 -17.07
CA ALA A 101 6.13 -13.13 -16.60
C ALA A 101 4.99 -12.28 -16.03
N ILE A 102 3.87 -12.16 -16.74
CA ILE A 102 2.66 -11.48 -16.25
C ILE A 102 2.18 -12.10 -14.94
N SER A 103 2.12 -13.43 -14.85
CA SER A 103 1.70 -14.14 -13.63
C SER A 103 2.60 -13.83 -12.42
N HIS A 104 3.90 -13.58 -12.64
CA HIS A 104 4.82 -13.14 -11.59
C HIS A 104 4.42 -11.77 -11.05
N HIS A 105 4.19 -10.78 -11.91
CA HIS A 105 3.78 -9.43 -11.53
C HIS A 105 2.39 -9.41 -10.87
N LEU A 106 1.43 -10.16 -11.42
CA LEU A 106 0.09 -10.29 -10.83
C LEU A 106 0.13 -10.89 -9.42
N ARG A 107 1.02 -11.86 -9.18
CA ARG A 107 1.19 -12.47 -7.86
C ARG A 107 1.70 -11.46 -6.84
N ALA A 108 2.66 -10.61 -7.21
CA ALA A 108 3.19 -9.54 -6.37
C ALA A 108 2.11 -8.49 -6.04
N LEU A 109 1.38 -8.01 -7.04
CA LEU A 109 0.29 -7.05 -6.86
C LEU A 109 -0.87 -7.61 -6.02
N LYS A 110 -1.18 -8.89 -6.16
CA LYS A 110 -2.21 -9.56 -5.36
C LYS A 110 -1.77 -9.73 -3.91
N ALA A 111 -0.51 -10.10 -3.67
CA ALA A 111 0.05 -10.23 -2.32
C ALA A 111 0.05 -8.90 -1.55
N SER A 112 0.18 -7.77 -2.23
CA SER A 112 0.08 -6.43 -1.62
C SER A 112 -1.36 -5.91 -1.46
N GLY A 113 -2.38 -6.70 -1.87
CA GLY A 113 -3.79 -6.32 -1.77
C GLY A 113 -4.23 -5.24 -2.77
N LEU A 114 -3.42 -4.91 -3.78
CA LEU A 114 -3.75 -3.89 -4.78
C LEU A 114 -4.71 -4.40 -5.86
N ILE A 115 -4.71 -5.71 -6.10
CA ILE A 115 -5.61 -6.34 -7.08
C ILE A 115 -6.31 -7.56 -6.47
N VAL A 116 -7.42 -7.90 -7.06
CA VAL A 116 -8.19 -9.13 -6.78
C VAL A 116 -8.33 -9.96 -8.03
N SER A 117 -8.65 -11.24 -7.86
CA SER A 117 -8.92 -12.14 -8.98
C SER A 117 -10.19 -12.92 -8.75
N ARG A 118 -10.91 -13.21 -9.82
CA ARG A 118 -12.02 -14.17 -9.83
C ARG A 118 -11.78 -15.24 -10.90
N ARG A 119 -12.29 -16.42 -10.66
CA ARG A 119 -12.23 -17.51 -11.62
C ARG A 119 -13.58 -17.66 -12.32
N GLU A 120 -13.55 -17.80 -13.64
CA GLU A 120 -14.71 -18.06 -14.44
C GLU A 120 -14.36 -19.17 -15.45
N GLY A 121 -14.95 -20.34 -15.24
CA GLY A 121 -14.61 -21.53 -16.02
C GLY A 121 -13.14 -21.93 -15.87
N LYS A 122 -12.42 -21.91 -16.98
CA LYS A 122 -10.98 -22.25 -17.05
C LYS A 122 -10.08 -21.02 -16.89
N GLU A 123 -10.63 -19.80 -16.93
CA GLU A 123 -9.88 -18.57 -16.91
C GLU A 123 -9.91 -17.88 -15.55
N VAL A 124 -8.88 -17.07 -15.29
CA VAL A 124 -8.76 -16.21 -14.11
C VAL A 124 -8.68 -14.77 -14.56
N TYR A 125 -9.65 -13.97 -14.13
CA TYR A 125 -9.77 -12.55 -14.41
C TYR A 125 -9.22 -11.74 -13.24
N TYR A 126 -8.62 -10.59 -13.55
CA TYR A 126 -8.00 -9.72 -12.57
C TYR A 126 -8.54 -8.30 -12.71
N ARG A 127 -8.72 -7.62 -11.58
CA ARG A 127 -9.06 -6.20 -11.52
C ARG A 127 -8.42 -5.54 -10.31
N ALA A 128 -8.36 -4.22 -10.29
CA ALA A 128 -7.97 -3.48 -9.10
C ALA A 128 -8.89 -3.82 -7.93
N ALA A 129 -8.33 -3.86 -6.72
CA ALA A 129 -9.11 -4.04 -5.50
C ALA A 129 -9.98 -2.80 -5.23
N ASP A 130 -11.20 -3.00 -4.79
CA ASP A 130 -12.10 -1.90 -4.41
C ASP A 130 -11.78 -1.42 -2.98
N THR A 131 -10.59 -0.90 -2.79
CA THR A 131 -10.08 -0.36 -1.52
C THR A 131 -9.74 1.11 -1.65
N ALA A 132 -9.80 1.86 -0.54
CA ALA A 132 -9.37 3.25 -0.51
C ALA A 132 -7.91 3.41 -0.96
N GLN A 133 -7.05 2.46 -0.61
CA GLN A 133 -5.65 2.43 -1.01
C GLN A 133 -5.49 2.29 -2.53
N ALA A 134 -6.15 1.31 -3.16
CA ALA A 134 -6.06 1.11 -4.60
C ALA A 134 -6.60 2.31 -5.39
N ARG A 135 -7.71 2.90 -4.94
CA ARG A 135 -8.26 4.14 -5.54
C ARG A 135 -7.30 5.31 -5.42
N LEU A 136 -6.70 5.53 -4.25
CA LEU A 136 -5.72 6.61 -4.05
C LEU A 136 -4.49 6.43 -4.95
N LEU A 137 -3.96 5.21 -5.03
CA LEU A 137 -2.79 4.91 -5.88
C LEU A 137 -3.10 5.10 -7.37
N HIS A 138 -4.30 4.71 -7.82
CA HIS A 138 -4.74 4.98 -9.19
C HIS A 138 -4.77 6.48 -9.49
N GLN A 139 -5.43 7.28 -8.64
CA GLN A 139 -5.48 8.74 -8.78
C GLN A 139 -4.08 9.37 -8.76
N MET A 140 -3.18 8.85 -7.93
CA MET A 140 -1.79 9.32 -7.87
C MET A 140 -1.04 9.02 -9.17
N ILE A 141 -1.20 7.83 -9.75
CA ILE A 141 -0.59 7.47 -11.04
C ILE A 141 -1.08 8.40 -12.14
N GLU A 142 -2.41 8.58 -12.27
CA GLU A 142 -3.02 9.50 -13.24
C GLU A 142 -2.44 10.91 -13.10
N ARG A 143 -2.39 11.41 -11.87
CA ARG A 143 -1.88 12.76 -11.61
C ARG A 143 -0.39 12.91 -11.90
N VAL A 144 0.41 11.89 -11.61
CA VAL A 144 1.84 11.88 -11.94
C VAL A 144 2.04 11.84 -13.47
N MET A 145 1.23 11.07 -14.20
CA MET A 145 1.27 11.04 -15.67
C MET A 145 0.98 12.43 -16.27
N GLU A 146 -0.06 13.13 -15.79
CA GLU A 146 -0.38 14.48 -16.24
C GLU A 146 0.77 15.48 -16.01
N ILE A 147 1.47 15.38 -14.87
CA ILE A 147 2.53 16.33 -14.48
C ILE A 147 3.87 15.98 -15.14
N ALA A 148 4.24 14.71 -15.14
CA ALA A 148 5.56 14.27 -15.57
C ALA A 148 5.65 13.91 -17.06
N CYS A 149 4.49 13.63 -17.69
CA CYS A 149 4.40 13.28 -19.10
C CYS A 149 3.28 14.09 -19.77
N PRO A 150 3.36 15.44 -19.78
CA PRO A 150 2.35 16.24 -20.46
C PRO A 150 2.28 15.84 -21.93
N GLU A 151 1.07 15.66 -22.47
CA GLU A 151 0.89 15.43 -23.90
C GLU A 151 1.46 16.62 -24.66
N GLU A 152 2.33 16.36 -25.62
CA GLU A 152 2.80 17.42 -26.51
C GLU A 152 1.59 17.96 -27.28
N GLU A 153 1.28 19.26 -27.12
CA GLU A 153 0.26 19.94 -27.91
C GLU A 153 0.59 19.68 -29.40
N PRO A 154 -0.38 19.21 -30.21
CA PRO A 154 -0.13 19.02 -31.64
C PRO A 154 0.29 20.37 -32.21
N HIS A 155 1.56 20.49 -32.61
CA HIS A 155 2.04 21.65 -33.33
C HIS A 155 1.16 21.84 -34.58
N HIS A 156 0.19 22.74 -34.51
CA HIS A 156 -0.46 23.25 -35.68
C HIS A 156 0.58 24.04 -36.46
N GLY A 157 1.33 23.33 -37.31
CA GLY A 157 2.18 23.93 -38.31
C GLY A 157 1.33 24.78 -39.24
N ALA A 158 1.65 26.05 -39.28
CA ALA A 158 1.11 27.02 -40.21
C ALA A 158 1.51 26.69 -41.64
#